data_1b392d37637782510305c7522f91fb89
#
_entry.id   1b392d37637782510305c7522f91fb89
#
_cell.length_a   1.000
_cell.length_b   1.000
_cell.length_c   1.000
_cell.angle_alpha   90.00
_cell.angle_beta   90.00
_cell.angle_gamma   90.00
#
_symmetry.space_group_name_H-M   'P 1'
#
loop_
_entity.id
_entity.type
_entity.pdbx_description
1 polymer ?
#
loop_
_entity_poly.entity_id
_entity_poly.type
_entity_poly.pdbx_seq_one_letter_code
_entity_poly.pdbx_strand_id
1 'polypeptide(L)'
;MSALLIRGGEVDGRRADVLVDDGRIVAVGADLRPSGSPDTWDVDGGAVLPGLHDHHLHLLAMAAAAGSLDLTDPADGIEEAVRRAAADVAPGGWLRAVGHHAAGGDVDRARLDDWAGPVPVRVQDASGALWILNSAALAAVAAAGIEVGADAAASGWILREDAALAAVWPAPALDLAAVGHGLAARGVTGVTDATPFTDPGGPTLLAEAVADGRLPQHVVLTGHPSLDPSDALPVGPAKVIIGDHHLPELGDLVNSIVAAHAAGRPVAVHCVTADALALLLAAWAEVGAWPTDRVEHGAVIPATALPALVALGVTVITQPGFVAERGDRYRAEVEKDEQPDLWRCATLLDGGVRVGAGTDAPYGPADPWRAMAAAVDRRTPSGAIMGDDERLAPGRALDLFLGAADDPGGPPRRVEAGASADLCVL
;
A
#
# COMPACT_ATOMS: atom_id res chain seq x y z
N MET A 1 -23.58 10.22 -19.08
CA MET A 1 -22.95 11.51 -18.69
C MET A 1 -22.85 12.39 -19.94
N SER A 2 -22.89 13.74 -19.82
CA SER A 2 -22.62 14.62 -20.95
C SER A 2 -21.18 14.41 -21.45
N ALA A 3 -20.94 14.55 -22.75
CA ALA A 3 -19.60 14.49 -23.29
C ALA A 3 -18.73 15.61 -22.69
N LEU A 4 -17.44 15.34 -22.46
CA LEU A 4 -16.46 16.30 -21.94
C LEU A 4 -15.33 16.48 -22.96
N LEU A 5 -14.99 17.72 -23.26
CA LEU A 5 -13.81 18.09 -24.04
C LEU A 5 -12.76 18.70 -23.12
N ILE A 6 -11.68 17.95 -22.86
CA ILE A 6 -10.47 18.47 -22.21
C ILE A 6 -9.66 19.16 -23.29
N ARG A 7 -9.43 20.46 -23.15
CA ARG A 7 -8.83 21.30 -24.18
C ARG A 7 -7.45 21.81 -23.81
N GLY A 8 -6.55 21.80 -24.78
CA GLY A 8 -5.25 22.44 -24.67
C GLY A 8 -4.27 21.70 -23.76
N GLY A 9 -4.49 20.42 -23.46
CA GLY A 9 -3.61 19.62 -22.64
C GLY A 9 -2.34 19.16 -23.35
N GLU A 10 -1.43 18.55 -22.60
CA GLU A 10 -0.28 17.82 -23.10
C GLU A 10 -0.51 16.31 -22.96
N VAL A 11 -0.51 15.57 -24.05
CA VAL A 11 -0.61 14.11 -24.09
C VAL A 11 0.66 13.57 -24.75
N ASP A 12 1.40 12.72 -24.07
CA ASP A 12 2.67 12.13 -24.56
C ASP A 12 3.65 13.18 -25.14
N GLY A 13 3.82 14.32 -24.44
CA GLY A 13 4.71 15.40 -24.84
C GLY A 13 4.21 16.24 -26.02
N ARG A 14 2.92 16.12 -26.40
CA ARG A 14 2.32 16.85 -27.50
C ARG A 14 1.06 17.56 -27.05
N ARG A 15 0.86 18.79 -27.51
CA ARG A 15 -0.39 19.52 -27.26
C ARG A 15 -1.53 18.85 -28.01
N ALA A 16 -2.57 18.49 -27.27
CA ALA A 16 -3.74 17.80 -27.76
C ALA A 16 -5.00 18.12 -26.92
N ASP A 17 -6.15 18.01 -27.57
CA ASP A 17 -7.45 17.94 -26.92
C ASP A 17 -7.81 16.46 -26.69
N VAL A 18 -8.59 16.17 -25.65
CA VAL A 18 -9.14 14.84 -25.39
C VAL A 18 -10.64 14.94 -25.29
N LEU A 19 -11.34 14.22 -26.16
CA LEU A 19 -12.80 14.12 -26.11
C LEU A 19 -13.19 12.83 -25.38
N VAL A 20 -13.99 12.99 -24.34
CA VAL A 20 -14.55 11.90 -23.52
C VAL A 20 -16.06 11.85 -23.74
N ASP A 21 -16.61 10.67 -23.93
CA ASP A 21 -18.05 10.43 -23.95
C ASP A 21 -18.33 9.06 -23.35
N ASP A 22 -19.38 8.97 -22.54
CA ASP A 22 -19.81 7.75 -21.82
C ASP A 22 -18.66 6.99 -21.13
N GLY A 23 -17.79 7.74 -20.43
CA GLY A 23 -16.65 7.16 -19.66
C GLY A 23 -15.51 6.62 -20.52
N ARG A 24 -15.49 6.92 -21.84
CA ARG A 24 -14.42 6.50 -22.75
C ARG A 24 -13.81 7.69 -23.47
N ILE A 25 -12.53 7.56 -23.80
CA ILE A 25 -11.84 8.50 -24.70
C ILE A 25 -12.31 8.20 -26.11
N VAL A 26 -12.98 9.18 -26.72
CA VAL A 26 -13.52 9.05 -28.09
C VAL A 26 -12.51 9.50 -29.13
N ALA A 27 -11.76 10.56 -28.82
CA ALA A 27 -10.73 11.10 -29.70
C ALA A 27 -9.62 11.81 -28.90
N VAL A 28 -8.41 11.78 -29.47
CA VAL A 28 -7.25 12.56 -29.00
C VAL A 28 -6.66 13.25 -30.27
N GLY A 29 -6.45 14.54 -30.20
CA GLY A 29 -5.87 15.27 -31.33
C GLY A 29 -5.89 16.79 -31.15
N ALA A 30 -5.21 17.50 -32.02
CA ALA A 30 -5.19 18.95 -31.97
C ALA A 30 -6.51 19.54 -32.48
N ASP A 31 -6.98 20.60 -31.83
CA ASP A 31 -8.15 21.42 -32.26
C ASP A 31 -9.41 20.57 -32.54
N LEU A 32 -9.74 19.63 -31.66
CA LEU A 32 -10.94 18.80 -31.81
C LEU A 32 -12.21 19.65 -31.88
N ARG A 33 -13.08 19.31 -32.83
CA ARG A 33 -14.38 19.95 -33.06
C ARG A 33 -15.49 18.90 -32.99
N PRO A 34 -15.87 18.49 -31.76
CA PRO A 34 -16.92 17.49 -31.59
C PRO A 34 -18.27 18.02 -32.13
N SER A 35 -19.11 17.11 -32.63
CA SER A 35 -20.49 17.39 -32.91
C SER A 35 -21.27 17.56 -31.62
N GLY A 36 -22.08 18.62 -31.52
CA GLY A 36 -22.82 18.94 -30.30
C GLY A 36 -22.11 19.97 -29.41
N SER A 37 -22.49 20.05 -28.15
CA SER A 37 -21.96 21.01 -27.17
C SER A 37 -21.49 20.25 -25.94
N PRO A 38 -20.33 19.59 -25.97
CA PRO A 38 -19.78 18.96 -24.77
C PRO A 38 -19.42 20.00 -23.72
N ASP A 39 -19.45 19.60 -22.46
CA ASP A 39 -18.81 20.39 -21.42
C ASP A 39 -17.33 20.56 -21.78
N THR A 40 -16.76 21.74 -21.52
CA THR A 40 -15.37 22.01 -21.88
C THR A 40 -14.57 22.37 -20.64
N TRP A 41 -13.42 21.69 -20.49
CA TRP A 41 -12.44 22.01 -19.48
C TRP A 41 -11.11 22.38 -20.15
N ASP A 42 -10.73 23.65 -20.08
CA ASP A 42 -9.43 24.14 -20.55
C ASP A 42 -8.40 23.89 -19.45
N VAL A 43 -7.37 23.13 -19.78
CA VAL A 43 -6.34 22.72 -18.82
C VAL A 43 -5.01 23.48 -18.99
N ASP A 44 -4.99 24.51 -19.88
CA ASP A 44 -3.91 25.48 -20.06
C ASP A 44 -2.49 24.84 -20.17
N GLY A 45 -2.39 23.75 -20.91
CA GLY A 45 -1.13 23.04 -21.11
C GLY A 45 -0.80 22.00 -20.04
N GLY A 46 -1.68 21.77 -19.09
CA GLY A 46 -1.53 20.71 -18.09
C GLY A 46 -1.36 19.33 -18.74
N ALA A 47 -0.53 18.48 -18.15
CA ALA A 47 -0.34 17.12 -18.64
C ALA A 47 -1.59 16.28 -18.38
N VAL A 48 -2.13 15.65 -19.44
CA VAL A 48 -3.25 14.71 -19.35
C VAL A 48 -2.70 13.30 -19.41
N LEU A 49 -2.83 12.59 -18.31
CA LEU A 49 -2.32 11.21 -18.12
C LEU A 49 -3.47 10.25 -17.83
N PRO A 50 -3.30 8.94 -18.07
CA PRO A 50 -4.19 7.98 -17.44
C PRO A 50 -4.15 8.17 -15.93
N GLY A 51 -5.28 8.04 -15.28
CA GLY A 51 -5.31 8.08 -13.81
C GLY A 51 -4.43 6.98 -13.21
N LEU A 52 -3.74 7.28 -12.13
CA LEU A 52 -2.81 6.35 -11.50
C LEU A 52 -3.57 5.21 -10.82
N HIS A 53 -2.99 4.01 -10.84
CA HIS A 53 -3.44 2.88 -10.02
C HIS A 53 -2.38 2.58 -8.95
N ASP A 54 -2.74 2.73 -7.69
CA ASP A 54 -1.90 2.27 -6.58
C ASP A 54 -2.13 0.77 -6.37
N HIS A 55 -1.12 -0.04 -6.72
CA HIS A 55 -1.28 -1.50 -6.74
C HIS A 55 -1.16 -2.16 -5.36
N HIS A 56 -0.88 -1.39 -4.31
CA HIS A 56 -0.75 -1.91 -2.95
C HIS A 56 -0.92 -0.80 -1.91
N LEU A 57 -2.07 -0.76 -1.25
CA LEU A 57 -2.34 0.10 -0.09
C LEU A 57 -3.40 -0.53 0.82
N HIS A 58 -3.78 0.14 1.91
CA HIS A 58 -4.73 -0.35 2.92
C HIS A 58 -5.73 0.75 3.31
N LEU A 59 -6.88 0.83 2.62
CA LEU A 59 -7.84 1.93 2.74
C LEU A 59 -8.38 2.15 4.16
N LEU A 60 -8.80 1.06 4.84
CA LEU A 60 -9.32 1.17 6.21
C LEU A 60 -8.21 1.56 7.20
N ALA A 61 -6.99 1.06 6.99
CA ALA A 61 -5.84 1.44 7.80
C ALA A 61 -5.46 2.91 7.58
N MET A 62 -5.56 3.42 6.33
CA MET A 62 -5.36 4.84 6.03
C MET A 62 -6.37 5.72 6.74
N ALA A 63 -7.66 5.37 6.66
CA ALA A 63 -8.71 6.12 7.36
C ALA A 63 -8.52 6.10 8.88
N ALA A 64 -8.11 4.96 9.44
CA ALA A 64 -7.80 4.84 10.86
C ALA A 64 -6.54 5.63 11.27
N ALA A 65 -5.51 5.65 10.41
CA ALA A 65 -4.28 6.40 10.67
C ALA A 65 -4.52 7.91 10.63
N ALA A 66 -5.36 8.39 9.72
CA ALA A 66 -5.72 9.81 9.62
C ALA A 66 -6.37 10.37 10.90
N GLY A 67 -7.08 9.53 11.66
CA GLY A 67 -7.67 9.87 12.97
C GLY A 67 -6.76 9.58 14.17
N SER A 68 -5.48 9.29 13.96
CA SER A 68 -4.53 8.90 14.99
C SER A 68 -3.46 9.97 15.21
N LEU A 69 -2.81 9.93 16.37
CA LEU A 69 -1.62 10.73 16.62
C LEU A 69 -0.46 10.21 15.76
N ASP A 70 0.10 11.05 14.90
CA ASP A 70 1.28 10.72 14.11
C ASP A 70 2.56 10.93 14.94
N LEU A 71 3.34 9.86 15.10
CA LEU A 71 4.61 9.83 15.82
C LEU A 71 5.81 9.66 14.88
N THR A 72 5.64 9.82 13.58
CA THR A 72 6.73 9.65 12.60
C THR A 72 7.87 10.66 12.86
N ASP A 73 7.53 11.94 13.07
CA ASP A 73 8.50 12.99 13.39
C ASP A 73 7.80 14.15 14.17
N PRO A 74 7.42 13.92 15.43
CA PRO A 74 6.72 14.94 16.20
C PRO A 74 7.67 16.06 16.60
N ALA A 75 7.30 17.30 16.23
CA ALA A 75 8.13 18.51 16.39
C ALA A 75 8.64 18.73 17.83
N ASP A 76 7.84 18.36 18.83
CA ASP A 76 8.17 18.54 20.26
C ASP A 76 8.66 17.23 20.92
N GLY A 77 8.89 16.18 20.13
CA GLY A 77 9.23 14.84 20.58
C GLY A 77 8.02 13.99 20.96
N ILE A 78 8.24 12.67 21.03
CA ILE A 78 7.18 11.66 21.22
C ILE A 78 6.47 11.86 22.57
N GLU A 79 7.22 12.09 23.64
CA GLU A 79 6.69 12.30 25.00
C GLU A 79 5.67 13.44 25.05
N GLU A 80 6.04 14.62 24.56
CA GLU A 80 5.16 15.79 24.61
C GLU A 80 3.95 15.63 23.67
N ALA A 81 4.14 14.98 22.51
CA ALA A 81 3.04 14.67 21.61
C ALA A 81 2.02 13.76 22.26
N VAL A 82 2.46 12.70 22.94
CA VAL A 82 1.58 11.75 23.65
C VAL A 82 0.91 12.43 24.85
N ARG A 83 1.65 13.22 25.67
CA ARG A 83 1.09 13.94 26.83
C ARG A 83 -0.05 14.89 26.40
N ARG A 84 0.18 15.67 25.37
CA ARG A 84 -0.80 16.62 24.82
C ARG A 84 -2.03 15.91 24.29
N ALA A 85 -1.83 14.89 23.45
CA ALA A 85 -2.94 14.14 22.87
C ALA A 85 -3.76 13.36 23.94
N ALA A 86 -3.10 12.82 24.96
CA ALA A 86 -3.77 12.15 26.06
C ALA A 86 -4.66 13.09 26.90
N ALA A 87 -4.24 14.36 27.06
CA ALA A 87 -5.02 15.36 27.78
C ALA A 87 -6.33 15.72 27.06
N ASP A 88 -6.39 15.57 25.75
CA ASP A 88 -7.57 15.85 24.91
C ASP A 88 -8.51 14.64 24.76
N VAL A 89 -8.11 13.45 25.26
CA VAL A 89 -8.96 12.26 25.19
C VAL A 89 -10.17 12.39 26.13
N ALA A 90 -11.37 12.23 25.56
CA ALA A 90 -12.59 12.23 26.35
C ALA A 90 -12.61 11.09 27.40
N PRO A 91 -13.32 11.26 28.54
CA PRO A 91 -13.45 10.20 29.55
C PRO A 91 -13.93 8.87 28.94
N GLY A 92 -13.18 7.79 29.20
CA GLY A 92 -13.46 6.46 28.64
C GLY A 92 -12.97 6.26 27.20
N GLY A 93 -12.34 7.28 26.59
CA GLY A 93 -11.73 7.20 25.27
C GLY A 93 -10.36 6.54 25.32
N TRP A 94 -9.82 6.31 24.13
CA TRP A 94 -8.50 5.73 23.89
C TRP A 94 -7.66 6.67 23.03
N LEU A 95 -6.34 6.70 23.29
CA LEU A 95 -5.38 7.31 22.39
C LEU A 95 -4.81 6.24 21.46
N ARG A 96 -5.00 6.44 20.15
CA ARG A 96 -4.31 5.67 19.11
C ARG A 96 -3.22 6.52 18.49
N ALA A 97 -2.02 5.97 18.40
CA ALA A 97 -0.90 6.58 17.70
C ALA A 97 -0.32 5.63 16.65
N VAL A 98 0.32 6.19 15.64
CA VAL A 98 0.93 5.47 14.50
C VAL A 98 2.28 6.08 14.14
N GLY A 99 3.05 5.39 13.28
CA GLY A 99 4.28 5.94 12.71
C GLY A 99 5.51 5.86 13.60
N HIS A 100 5.40 5.31 14.81
CA HIS A 100 6.55 5.10 15.66
C HIS A 100 7.46 3.98 15.13
N HIS A 101 8.77 4.16 15.25
CA HIS A 101 9.76 3.14 14.92
C HIS A 101 10.33 2.53 16.21
N ALA A 102 9.89 1.33 16.55
CA ALA A 102 10.23 0.66 17.82
C ALA A 102 11.72 0.30 17.99
N ALA A 103 12.48 0.24 16.90
CA ALA A 103 13.91 -0.10 16.95
C ALA A 103 14.76 0.84 17.83
N GLY A 104 14.28 2.06 18.11
CA GLY A 104 14.92 3.00 19.03
C GLY A 104 14.76 2.66 20.52
N GLY A 105 13.84 1.77 20.88
CA GLY A 105 13.52 1.44 22.28
C GLY A 105 12.94 2.62 23.08
N ASP A 106 12.45 3.65 22.38
CA ASP A 106 12.06 4.93 22.99
C ASP A 106 10.64 4.91 23.56
N VAL A 107 9.84 3.91 23.21
CA VAL A 107 8.47 3.74 23.67
C VAL A 107 8.27 2.33 24.23
N ASP A 108 7.80 2.28 25.47
CA ASP A 108 7.40 1.06 26.15
C ASP A 108 6.19 1.34 27.05
N ARG A 109 5.69 0.29 27.70
CA ARG A 109 4.57 0.37 28.62
C ARG A 109 4.79 1.42 29.71
N ALA A 110 5.97 1.43 30.34
CA ALA A 110 6.24 2.29 31.50
C ALA A 110 6.29 3.77 31.11
N ARG A 111 6.90 4.09 29.97
CA ARG A 111 6.91 5.44 29.42
C ARG A 111 5.52 5.94 29.03
N LEU A 112 4.73 5.08 28.36
CA LEU A 112 3.35 5.42 28.02
C LEU A 112 2.48 5.61 29.28
N ASP A 113 2.72 4.87 30.37
CA ASP A 113 2.06 5.08 31.66
C ASP A 113 2.39 6.44 32.26
N ASP A 114 3.68 6.85 32.20
CA ASP A 114 4.14 8.16 32.68
C ASP A 114 3.59 9.33 31.84
N TRP A 115 3.52 9.15 30.53
CA TRP A 115 3.09 10.21 29.62
C TRP A 115 1.58 10.39 29.56
N ALA A 116 0.80 9.32 29.56
CA ALA A 116 -0.64 9.35 29.35
C ALA A 116 -1.47 9.06 30.61
N GLY A 117 -0.84 8.64 31.71
CA GLY A 117 -1.54 8.31 32.96
C GLY A 117 -2.60 7.23 32.78
N PRO A 118 -3.86 7.49 33.21
CA PRO A 118 -4.93 6.49 33.14
C PRO A 118 -5.57 6.33 31.77
N VAL A 119 -5.19 7.11 30.77
CA VAL A 119 -5.74 7.01 29.42
C VAL A 119 -5.19 5.76 28.75
N PRO A 120 -6.04 4.83 28.24
CA PRO A 120 -5.57 3.69 27.49
C PRO A 120 -4.90 4.15 26.17
N VAL A 121 -3.65 3.74 25.99
CA VAL A 121 -2.85 4.10 24.81
C VAL A 121 -2.46 2.85 24.02
N ARG A 122 -2.57 2.94 22.72
CA ARG A 122 -2.02 1.97 21.76
C ARG A 122 -1.22 2.68 20.68
N VAL A 123 0.02 2.31 20.52
CA VAL A 123 0.93 2.82 19.49
C VAL A 123 1.18 1.71 18.47
N GLN A 124 0.87 1.95 17.19
CA GLN A 124 1.24 1.03 16.11
C GLN A 124 2.61 1.40 15.58
N ASP A 125 3.51 0.44 15.57
CA ASP A 125 4.81 0.60 14.92
C ASP A 125 4.65 0.81 13.40
N ALA A 126 5.60 1.49 12.80
CA ALA A 126 5.60 1.81 11.37
C ALA A 126 5.67 0.57 10.46
N SER A 127 6.01 -0.62 10.99
CA SER A 127 5.88 -1.89 10.26
C SER A 127 4.44 -2.38 10.17
N GLY A 128 3.52 -1.83 10.99
CA GLY A 128 2.14 -2.27 11.10
C GLY A 128 1.96 -3.57 11.91
N ALA A 129 3.02 -4.29 12.23
CA ALA A 129 2.96 -5.62 12.85
C ALA A 129 3.05 -5.59 14.38
N LEU A 130 3.57 -4.51 14.97
CA LEU A 130 3.79 -4.38 16.41
C LEU A 130 2.88 -3.31 16.99
N TRP A 131 2.26 -3.63 18.12
CA TRP A 131 1.54 -2.70 18.99
C TRP A 131 2.27 -2.51 20.31
N ILE A 132 2.31 -1.28 20.81
CA ILE A 132 2.84 -0.94 22.12
C ILE A 132 1.70 -0.40 22.96
N LEU A 133 1.41 -1.07 24.07
CA LEU A 133 0.29 -0.77 24.95
C LEU A 133 0.77 -0.30 26.32
N ASN A 134 0.08 0.69 26.90
CA ASN A 134 0.27 1.06 28.29
C ASN A 134 -0.51 0.14 29.24
N SER A 135 -0.33 0.31 30.54
CA SER A 135 -1.00 -0.50 31.58
C SER A 135 -2.52 -0.44 31.52
N ALA A 136 -3.09 0.73 31.20
CA ALA A 136 -4.54 0.91 31.09
C ALA A 136 -5.10 0.14 29.90
N ALA A 137 -4.40 0.14 28.76
CA ALA A 137 -4.77 -0.64 27.59
C ALA A 137 -4.65 -2.15 27.83
N LEU A 138 -3.55 -2.60 28.47
CA LEU A 138 -3.36 -4.01 28.84
C LEU A 138 -4.42 -4.49 29.83
N ALA A 139 -4.85 -3.65 30.78
CA ALA A 139 -5.95 -3.98 31.70
C ALA A 139 -7.28 -4.19 30.94
N ALA A 140 -7.55 -3.42 29.91
CA ALA A 140 -8.73 -3.61 29.06
C ALA A 140 -8.65 -4.92 28.25
N VAL A 141 -7.47 -5.27 27.75
CA VAL A 141 -7.20 -6.54 27.05
C VAL A 141 -7.47 -7.73 27.99
N ALA A 142 -6.93 -7.67 29.22
CA ALA A 142 -7.14 -8.71 30.24
C ALA A 142 -8.62 -8.81 30.67
N ALA A 143 -9.33 -7.67 30.79
CA ALA A 143 -10.75 -7.64 31.13
C ALA A 143 -11.64 -8.28 30.04
N ALA A 144 -11.17 -8.29 28.80
CA ALA A 144 -11.81 -9.00 27.68
C ALA A 144 -11.48 -10.51 27.64
N GLY A 145 -10.68 -11.02 28.59
CA GLY A 145 -10.31 -12.42 28.66
C GLY A 145 -9.19 -12.83 27.69
N ILE A 146 -8.46 -11.86 27.14
CA ILE A 146 -7.34 -12.11 26.23
C ILE A 146 -6.07 -12.22 27.09
N GLU A 147 -5.41 -13.38 27.01
CA GLU A 147 -4.13 -13.61 27.68
C GLU A 147 -2.98 -13.11 26.81
N VAL A 148 -2.12 -12.29 27.38
CA VAL A 148 -0.86 -11.87 26.74
C VAL A 148 0.31 -12.53 27.48
N GLY A 149 1.36 -12.89 26.75
CA GLY A 149 2.57 -13.50 27.33
C GLY A 149 3.24 -12.57 28.36
N ALA A 150 4.03 -13.14 29.25
CA ALA A 150 4.70 -12.40 30.36
C ALA A 150 5.58 -11.26 29.83
N ASP A 151 6.32 -11.48 28.76
CA ASP A 151 7.19 -10.46 28.13
C ASP A 151 6.37 -9.33 27.52
N ALA A 152 5.28 -9.65 26.84
CA ALA A 152 4.33 -8.68 26.28
C ALA A 152 3.65 -7.87 27.41
N ALA A 153 3.26 -8.52 28.50
CA ALA A 153 2.71 -7.84 29.66
C ALA A 153 3.73 -6.92 30.35
N ALA A 154 5.01 -7.27 30.36
CA ALA A 154 6.08 -6.44 30.93
C ALA A 154 6.44 -5.24 30.08
N SER A 155 6.65 -5.43 28.78
CA SER A 155 7.07 -4.39 27.83
C SER A 155 5.92 -3.57 27.24
N GLY A 156 4.72 -4.14 27.18
CA GLY A 156 3.59 -3.61 26.43
C GLY A 156 3.63 -3.96 24.93
N TRP A 157 4.63 -4.71 24.47
CA TRP A 157 4.85 -5.02 23.07
C TRP A 157 4.10 -6.29 22.65
N ILE A 158 3.17 -6.15 21.71
CA ILE A 158 2.33 -7.23 21.21
C ILE A 158 2.48 -7.33 19.70
N LEU A 159 2.97 -8.47 19.23
CA LEU A 159 3.29 -8.70 17.83
C LEU A 159 2.19 -9.54 17.15
N ARG A 160 1.61 -9.03 16.05
CA ARG A 160 0.69 -9.76 15.15
C ARG A 160 -0.56 -10.37 15.81
N GLU A 161 -1.06 -9.76 16.88
CA GLU A 161 -2.28 -10.19 17.58
C GLU A 161 -3.51 -9.32 17.24
N ASP A 162 -3.49 -8.68 16.06
CA ASP A 162 -4.53 -7.72 15.66
C ASP A 162 -5.94 -8.30 15.73
N ALA A 163 -6.12 -9.56 15.32
CA ALA A 163 -7.42 -10.22 15.32
C ALA A 163 -7.97 -10.42 16.74
N ALA A 164 -7.11 -10.83 17.69
CA ALA A 164 -7.48 -11.01 19.09
C ALA A 164 -7.79 -9.65 19.75
N LEU A 165 -6.96 -8.65 19.46
CA LEU A 165 -7.07 -7.32 20.03
C LEU A 165 -8.24 -6.49 19.43
N ALA A 166 -8.68 -6.78 18.23
CA ALA A 166 -9.77 -6.06 17.55
C ALA A 166 -11.07 -6.03 18.37
N ALA A 167 -11.33 -7.05 19.19
CA ALA A 167 -12.50 -7.10 20.06
C ALA A 167 -12.45 -6.09 21.22
N VAL A 168 -11.27 -5.57 21.58
CA VAL A 168 -11.06 -4.66 22.72
C VAL A 168 -10.96 -3.21 22.25
N TRP A 169 -10.49 -2.99 21.04
CA TRP A 169 -10.25 -1.65 20.53
C TRP A 169 -11.55 -0.94 20.23
N PRO A 170 -11.71 0.33 20.63
CA PRO A 170 -12.83 1.11 20.10
C PRO A 170 -12.69 1.20 18.58
N ALA A 171 -13.79 1.01 17.87
CA ALA A 171 -13.80 1.18 16.41
C ALA A 171 -13.33 2.61 16.08
N PRO A 172 -12.31 2.77 15.24
CA PRO A 172 -11.87 4.10 14.82
C PRO A 172 -12.96 4.77 13.99
N ALA A 173 -13.06 6.09 14.10
CA ALA A 173 -13.82 6.85 13.12
C ALA A 173 -13.08 6.78 11.77
N LEU A 174 -13.73 6.21 10.75
CA LEU A 174 -13.14 6.00 9.43
C LEU A 174 -13.67 7.07 8.47
N ASP A 175 -12.87 8.09 8.18
CA ASP A 175 -13.21 9.08 7.15
C ASP A 175 -12.71 8.63 5.78
N LEU A 176 -13.46 7.70 5.16
CA LEU A 176 -13.16 7.21 3.82
C LEU A 176 -13.34 8.29 2.74
N ALA A 177 -14.15 9.32 2.99
CA ALA A 177 -14.28 10.43 2.06
C ALA A 177 -13.00 11.27 2.00
N ALA A 178 -12.39 11.57 3.15
CA ALA A 178 -11.10 12.25 3.18
C ALA A 178 -9.99 11.43 2.50
N VAL A 179 -9.98 10.10 2.69
CA VAL A 179 -9.05 9.19 2.00
C VAL A 179 -9.26 9.25 0.49
N GLY A 180 -10.51 9.07 0.03
CA GLY A 180 -10.84 9.10 -1.40
C GLY A 180 -10.49 10.42 -2.08
N HIS A 181 -10.83 11.55 -1.45
CA HIS A 181 -10.46 12.87 -1.95
C HIS A 181 -8.94 13.09 -1.96
N GLY A 182 -8.23 12.63 -0.91
CA GLY A 182 -6.77 12.73 -0.84
C GLY A 182 -6.05 11.94 -1.95
N LEU A 183 -6.55 10.77 -2.29
CA LEU A 183 -6.07 9.95 -3.41
C LEU A 183 -6.39 10.62 -4.75
N ALA A 184 -7.64 11.08 -4.94
CA ALA A 184 -8.05 11.75 -6.17
C ALA A 184 -7.25 13.04 -6.44
N ALA A 185 -6.95 13.83 -5.40
CA ALA A 185 -6.12 15.03 -5.51
C ALA A 185 -4.68 14.74 -5.98
N ARG A 186 -4.24 13.48 -5.92
CA ARG A 186 -2.96 12.99 -6.42
C ARG A 186 -3.07 12.23 -7.74
N GLY A 187 -4.23 12.28 -8.38
CA GLY A 187 -4.49 11.62 -9.66
C GLY A 187 -4.68 10.09 -9.55
N VAL A 188 -4.90 9.55 -8.35
CA VAL A 188 -5.17 8.12 -8.15
C VAL A 188 -6.64 7.85 -8.42
N THR A 189 -6.92 7.14 -9.51
CA THR A 189 -8.27 6.74 -9.93
C THR A 189 -8.58 5.29 -9.64
N GLY A 190 -7.56 4.48 -9.34
CA GLY A 190 -7.72 3.08 -8.99
C GLY A 190 -6.78 2.65 -7.87
N VAL A 191 -7.20 1.68 -7.08
CA VAL A 191 -6.41 1.13 -5.97
C VAL A 191 -6.61 -0.37 -5.84
N THR A 192 -5.56 -1.08 -5.42
CA THR A 192 -5.67 -2.45 -4.94
C THR A 192 -5.46 -2.46 -3.43
N ASP A 193 -6.52 -2.75 -2.67
CA ASP A 193 -6.45 -2.90 -1.22
C ASP A 193 -5.83 -4.26 -0.88
N ALA A 194 -4.64 -4.21 -0.27
CA ALA A 194 -3.84 -5.38 0.03
C ALA A 194 -4.14 -6.01 1.40
N THR A 195 -5.22 -5.61 2.04
CA THR A 195 -5.62 -6.12 3.36
C THR A 195 -6.08 -7.58 3.27
N PRO A 196 -5.57 -8.48 4.14
CA PRO A 196 -5.96 -9.88 4.15
C PRO A 196 -7.32 -10.08 4.85
N PHE A 197 -8.38 -9.48 4.34
CA PHE A 197 -9.71 -9.63 4.92
C PHE A 197 -10.12 -11.09 5.04
N THR A 198 -10.52 -11.49 6.24
CA THR A 198 -11.01 -12.83 6.57
C THR A 198 -12.53 -12.88 6.77
N ASP A 199 -13.14 -11.72 6.96
CA ASP A 199 -14.58 -11.52 7.16
C ASP A 199 -15.12 -10.43 6.23
N PRO A 200 -16.43 -10.36 5.99
CA PRO A 200 -17.03 -9.42 5.05
C PRO A 200 -17.18 -7.99 5.58
N GLY A 201 -16.87 -7.71 6.86
CA GLY A 201 -17.13 -6.40 7.47
C GLY A 201 -16.36 -5.27 6.80
N GLY A 202 -15.06 -5.43 6.66
CA GLY A 202 -14.21 -4.46 5.96
C GLY A 202 -14.59 -4.27 4.50
N PRO A 203 -14.69 -5.35 3.69
CA PRO A 203 -15.18 -5.28 2.32
C PRO A 203 -16.53 -4.58 2.17
N THR A 204 -17.48 -4.82 3.07
CA THR A 204 -18.79 -4.18 3.04
C THR A 204 -18.69 -2.66 3.23
N LEU A 205 -17.89 -2.21 4.21
CA LEU A 205 -17.66 -0.77 4.43
C LEU A 205 -17.05 -0.08 3.21
N LEU A 206 -16.09 -0.74 2.54
CA LEU A 206 -15.48 -0.23 1.32
C LEU A 206 -16.49 -0.19 0.16
N ALA A 207 -17.30 -1.24 0.00
CA ALA A 207 -18.33 -1.31 -1.02
C ALA A 207 -19.38 -0.19 -0.86
N GLU A 208 -19.83 0.06 0.36
CA GLU A 208 -20.74 1.18 0.68
C GLU A 208 -20.10 2.52 0.34
N ALA A 209 -18.82 2.71 0.68
CA ALA A 209 -18.11 3.96 0.41
C ALA A 209 -17.89 4.21 -1.09
N VAL A 210 -17.72 3.16 -1.89
CA VAL A 210 -17.67 3.26 -3.37
C VAL A 210 -19.08 3.56 -3.91
N ALA A 211 -20.10 2.86 -3.45
CA ALA A 211 -21.47 3.02 -3.94
C ALA A 211 -22.05 4.42 -3.67
N ASP A 212 -21.68 5.04 -2.54
CA ASP A 212 -22.14 6.38 -2.16
C ASP A 212 -21.18 7.51 -2.60
N GLY A 213 -20.07 7.18 -3.28
CA GLY A 213 -19.12 8.13 -3.86
C GLY A 213 -18.11 8.72 -2.87
N ARG A 214 -18.05 8.24 -1.62
CA ARG A 214 -16.97 8.61 -0.67
C ARG A 214 -15.60 8.13 -1.16
N LEU A 215 -15.55 6.99 -1.82
CA LEU A 215 -14.37 6.50 -2.53
C LEU A 215 -14.64 6.54 -4.04
N PRO A 216 -14.20 7.58 -4.75
CA PRO A 216 -14.40 7.69 -6.20
C PRO A 216 -13.45 6.78 -7.01
N GLN A 217 -12.53 6.08 -6.35
CA GLN A 217 -11.58 5.18 -6.98
C GLN A 217 -12.21 3.83 -7.38
N HIS A 218 -11.69 3.23 -8.43
CA HIS A 218 -11.89 1.81 -8.71
C HIS A 218 -11.13 0.99 -7.66
N VAL A 219 -11.85 0.28 -6.80
CA VAL A 219 -11.26 -0.50 -5.71
C VAL A 219 -11.25 -1.98 -6.07
N VAL A 220 -10.09 -2.62 -6.02
CA VAL A 220 -9.91 -4.07 -6.09
C VAL A 220 -9.44 -4.58 -4.74
N LEU A 221 -10.06 -5.63 -4.22
CA LEU A 221 -9.66 -6.24 -2.94
C LEU A 221 -8.76 -7.44 -3.17
N THR A 222 -7.74 -7.62 -2.34
CA THR A 222 -7.01 -8.89 -2.30
C THR A 222 -7.72 -9.88 -1.36
N GLY A 223 -7.68 -9.69 -0.07
CA GLY A 223 -8.36 -10.53 0.92
C GLY A 223 -7.80 -11.95 1.07
N HIS A 224 -8.18 -12.61 2.15
CA HIS A 224 -7.83 -14.02 2.42
C HIS A 224 -8.38 -14.94 1.30
N PRO A 225 -7.77 -16.12 1.05
CA PRO A 225 -8.29 -17.10 0.08
C PRO A 225 -9.77 -17.48 0.28
N SER A 226 -10.28 -17.42 1.52
CA SER A 226 -11.68 -17.70 1.82
C SER A 226 -12.64 -16.53 1.59
N LEU A 227 -12.15 -15.36 1.19
CA LEU A 227 -13.01 -14.22 0.88
C LEU A 227 -13.77 -14.51 -0.41
N ASP A 228 -15.08 -14.61 -0.31
CA ASP A 228 -15.93 -14.81 -1.48
C ASP A 228 -15.96 -13.53 -2.35
N PRO A 229 -15.87 -13.67 -3.67
CA PRO A 229 -16.16 -12.59 -4.58
C PRO A 229 -17.55 -12.03 -4.31
N SER A 230 -17.68 -10.72 -4.17
CA SER A 230 -18.96 -10.04 -4.06
C SER A 230 -19.24 -9.24 -5.33
N ASP A 231 -20.51 -9.08 -5.68
CA ASP A 231 -20.92 -8.21 -6.81
C ASP A 231 -20.60 -6.73 -6.55
N ALA A 232 -20.28 -6.38 -5.31
CA ALA A 232 -20.08 -4.99 -4.89
C ALA A 232 -18.67 -4.45 -5.20
N LEU A 233 -17.62 -5.28 -5.02
CA LEU A 233 -16.23 -4.93 -5.35
C LEU A 233 -15.51 -6.10 -5.99
N PRO A 234 -14.70 -5.85 -7.04
CA PRO A 234 -13.85 -6.87 -7.61
C PRO A 234 -12.89 -7.46 -6.56
N VAL A 235 -12.80 -8.78 -6.51
CA VAL A 235 -11.83 -9.51 -5.69
C VAL A 235 -10.74 -10.05 -6.61
N GLY A 236 -9.53 -9.55 -6.41
CA GLY A 236 -8.32 -9.93 -7.15
C GLY A 236 -7.56 -11.08 -6.46
N PRO A 237 -6.22 -11.02 -6.44
CA PRO A 237 -5.39 -12.07 -5.87
C PRO A 237 -5.68 -12.34 -4.40
N ALA A 238 -5.53 -13.59 -3.98
CA ALA A 238 -5.63 -13.97 -2.58
C ALA A 238 -4.36 -13.53 -1.82
N LYS A 239 -4.52 -12.76 -0.73
CA LYS A 239 -3.39 -12.29 0.07
C LYS A 239 -2.87 -13.43 0.95
N VAL A 240 -1.58 -13.72 0.82
CA VAL A 240 -0.83 -14.67 1.66
C VAL A 240 0.31 -13.89 2.32
N ILE A 241 0.57 -14.16 3.61
CA ILE A 241 1.63 -13.46 4.35
C ILE A 241 2.71 -14.45 4.76
N ILE A 242 3.94 -14.22 4.29
CA ILE A 242 5.14 -14.85 4.83
C ILE A 242 5.72 -13.89 5.87
N GLY A 243 5.83 -14.33 7.11
CA GLY A 243 6.35 -13.47 8.19
C GLY A 243 7.85 -13.23 8.06
N ASP A 244 8.29 -11.98 8.29
CA ASP A 244 9.68 -11.56 8.08
C ASP A 244 10.66 -12.23 9.07
N HIS A 245 10.19 -12.59 10.27
CA HIS A 245 10.99 -13.16 11.35
C HIS A 245 10.61 -14.61 11.68
N HIS A 246 9.57 -15.14 11.05
CA HIS A 246 9.09 -16.49 11.25
C HIS A 246 8.49 -17.03 9.96
N LEU A 247 9.31 -17.76 9.22
CA LEU A 247 8.87 -18.38 7.98
C LEU A 247 7.87 -19.51 8.28
N PRO A 248 6.77 -19.65 7.52
CA PRO A 248 5.91 -20.81 7.62
C PRO A 248 6.62 -22.05 7.13
N GLU A 249 6.12 -23.23 7.50
CA GLU A 249 6.55 -24.45 6.86
C GLU A 249 6.18 -24.45 5.36
N LEU A 250 7.05 -25.03 4.53
CA LEU A 250 6.84 -25.06 3.08
C LEU A 250 5.47 -25.65 2.72
N GLY A 251 5.07 -26.72 3.41
CA GLY A 251 3.77 -27.37 3.18
C GLY A 251 2.57 -26.47 3.45
N ASP A 252 2.64 -25.60 4.44
CA ASP A 252 1.56 -24.65 4.76
C ASP A 252 1.43 -23.56 3.68
N LEU A 253 2.56 -23.06 3.18
CA LEU A 253 2.59 -22.11 2.08
C LEU A 253 2.04 -22.76 0.78
N VAL A 254 2.49 -23.97 0.46
CA VAL A 254 1.98 -24.77 -0.66
C VAL A 254 0.47 -24.93 -0.56
N ASN A 255 -0.06 -25.34 0.60
CA ASN A 255 -1.49 -25.50 0.82
C ASN A 255 -2.27 -24.20 0.61
N SER A 256 -1.71 -23.06 1.05
CA SER A 256 -2.33 -21.75 0.88
C SER A 256 -2.42 -21.34 -0.61
N ILE A 257 -1.37 -21.60 -1.39
CA ILE A 257 -1.34 -21.34 -2.83
C ILE A 257 -2.35 -22.24 -3.55
N VAL A 258 -2.33 -23.56 -3.25
CA VAL A 258 -3.26 -24.51 -3.83
C VAL A 258 -4.72 -24.15 -3.53
N ALA A 259 -5.03 -23.72 -2.31
CA ALA A 259 -6.37 -23.30 -1.93
C ALA A 259 -6.84 -22.07 -2.72
N ALA A 260 -5.96 -21.07 -2.91
CA ALA A 260 -6.26 -19.89 -3.71
C ALA A 260 -6.50 -20.26 -5.19
N HIS A 261 -5.60 -21.04 -5.78
CA HIS A 261 -5.72 -21.49 -7.17
C HIS A 261 -6.98 -22.36 -7.38
N ALA A 262 -7.32 -23.25 -6.43
CA ALA A 262 -8.55 -24.02 -6.48
C ALA A 262 -9.82 -23.16 -6.42
N ALA A 263 -9.76 -22.00 -5.76
CA ALA A 263 -10.81 -20.98 -5.76
C ALA A 263 -10.82 -20.10 -7.03
N GLY A 264 -9.95 -20.36 -8.00
CA GLY A 264 -9.83 -19.56 -9.23
C GLY A 264 -9.14 -18.23 -9.04
N ARG A 265 -8.40 -18.03 -7.94
CA ARG A 265 -7.72 -16.77 -7.61
C ARG A 265 -6.21 -16.95 -7.67
N PRO A 266 -5.47 -16.01 -8.32
CA PRO A 266 -4.03 -15.92 -8.15
C PRO A 266 -3.68 -15.57 -6.71
N VAL A 267 -2.40 -15.65 -6.34
CA VAL A 267 -1.92 -15.23 -5.02
C VAL A 267 -1.15 -13.91 -5.08
N ALA A 268 -1.25 -13.12 -4.01
CA ALA A 268 -0.44 -11.94 -3.72
C ALA A 268 0.32 -12.20 -2.41
N VAL A 269 1.59 -12.55 -2.52
CA VAL A 269 2.36 -13.06 -1.39
C VAL A 269 3.25 -11.96 -0.81
N HIS A 270 3.01 -11.57 0.44
CA HIS A 270 3.89 -10.69 1.20
C HIS A 270 5.27 -11.34 1.37
N CYS A 271 6.30 -10.70 0.84
CA CYS A 271 7.64 -11.24 0.77
C CYS A 271 8.66 -10.09 0.86
N VAL A 272 9.32 -9.95 2.00
CA VAL A 272 10.25 -8.84 2.29
C VAL A 272 11.70 -9.31 2.25
N THR A 273 12.00 -10.48 2.81
CA THR A 273 13.35 -11.00 2.92
C THR A 273 13.74 -11.92 1.76
N ALA A 274 15.04 -12.11 1.55
CA ALA A 274 15.56 -13.08 0.57
C ALA A 274 15.12 -14.52 0.89
N ASP A 275 15.08 -14.87 2.18
CA ASP A 275 14.65 -16.20 2.62
C ASP A 275 13.16 -16.43 2.35
N ALA A 276 12.31 -15.41 2.57
CA ALA A 276 10.90 -15.47 2.23
C ALA A 276 10.68 -15.69 0.72
N LEU A 277 11.48 -15.00 -0.11
CA LEU A 277 11.44 -15.18 -1.56
C LEU A 277 11.91 -16.59 -1.96
N ALA A 278 12.98 -17.11 -1.36
CA ALA A 278 13.45 -18.45 -1.62
C ALA A 278 12.41 -19.52 -1.27
N LEU A 279 11.72 -19.36 -0.13
CA LEU A 279 10.63 -20.22 0.28
C LEU A 279 9.45 -20.17 -0.70
N LEU A 280 9.07 -18.96 -1.15
CA LEU A 280 7.99 -18.78 -2.13
C LEU A 280 8.34 -19.42 -3.48
N LEU A 281 9.56 -19.24 -3.96
CA LEU A 281 10.04 -19.88 -5.19
C LEU A 281 10.03 -21.40 -5.08
N ALA A 282 10.40 -21.96 -3.91
CA ALA A 282 10.31 -23.39 -3.63
C ALA A 282 8.84 -23.89 -3.66
N ALA A 283 7.92 -23.15 -3.07
CA ALA A 283 6.49 -23.49 -3.10
C ALA A 283 5.95 -23.48 -4.54
N TRP A 284 6.28 -22.45 -5.33
CA TRP A 284 5.88 -22.42 -6.75
C TRP A 284 6.54 -23.50 -7.59
N ALA A 285 7.75 -23.95 -7.24
CA ALA A 285 8.37 -25.10 -7.91
C ALA A 285 7.60 -26.40 -7.69
N GLU A 286 6.90 -26.55 -6.56
CA GLU A 286 6.08 -27.74 -6.26
C GLU A 286 4.71 -27.71 -6.95
N VAL A 287 4.03 -26.56 -6.94
CA VAL A 287 2.61 -26.46 -7.36
C VAL A 287 2.40 -25.70 -8.67
N GLY A 288 3.42 -25.04 -9.18
CA GLY A 288 3.32 -24.11 -10.31
C GLY A 288 2.78 -22.74 -9.89
N ALA A 289 3.36 -21.68 -10.47
CA ALA A 289 2.83 -20.33 -10.35
C ALA A 289 1.85 -20.05 -11.50
N TRP A 290 0.88 -19.19 -11.24
CA TRP A 290 0.08 -18.57 -12.31
C TRP A 290 0.78 -17.27 -12.77
N PRO A 291 0.70 -16.89 -14.07
CA PRO A 291 1.30 -15.64 -14.55
C PRO A 291 0.75 -14.38 -13.88
N THR A 292 -0.40 -14.46 -13.22
CA THR A 292 -1.06 -13.40 -12.46
C THR A 292 -0.77 -13.46 -10.95
N ASP A 293 0.02 -14.45 -10.50
CA ASP A 293 0.55 -14.46 -9.13
C ASP A 293 1.52 -13.30 -8.92
N ARG A 294 1.58 -12.79 -7.70
CA ARG A 294 2.37 -11.59 -7.37
C ARG A 294 3.23 -11.81 -6.14
N VAL A 295 4.45 -11.28 -6.22
CA VAL A 295 5.30 -10.99 -5.06
C VAL A 295 4.97 -9.57 -4.59
N GLU A 296 4.44 -9.44 -3.39
CA GLU A 296 4.23 -8.13 -2.76
C GLU A 296 5.51 -7.70 -2.04
N HIS A 297 5.87 -6.45 -2.15
CA HIS A 297 7.10 -5.82 -1.69
C HIS A 297 8.33 -6.24 -2.49
N GLY A 298 8.79 -7.48 -2.36
CA GLY A 298 10.05 -7.88 -2.98
C GLY A 298 11.18 -6.96 -2.52
N ALA A 299 11.27 -6.68 -1.20
CA ALA A 299 12.21 -5.68 -0.71
C ALA A 299 13.66 -6.12 -0.91
N VAL A 300 13.95 -7.41 -0.69
CA VAL A 300 15.27 -8.01 -0.98
C VAL A 300 15.10 -9.07 -2.05
N ILE A 301 15.54 -8.78 -3.29
CA ILE A 301 15.52 -9.74 -4.40
C ILE A 301 16.96 -9.99 -4.89
N PRO A 302 17.58 -11.11 -4.49
CA PRO A 302 18.89 -11.49 -4.99
C PRO A 302 18.91 -11.64 -6.52
N ALA A 303 20.00 -11.24 -7.16
CA ALA A 303 20.16 -11.37 -8.61
C ALA A 303 19.95 -12.81 -9.11
N THR A 304 20.25 -13.79 -8.28
CA THR A 304 20.05 -15.23 -8.56
C THR A 304 18.58 -15.64 -8.67
N ALA A 305 17.65 -14.85 -8.12
CA ALA A 305 16.21 -15.12 -8.19
C ALA A 305 15.57 -14.63 -9.51
N LEU A 306 16.20 -13.68 -10.22
CA LEU A 306 15.62 -13.07 -11.43
C LEU A 306 15.25 -14.09 -12.52
N PRO A 307 16.12 -15.06 -12.89
CA PRO A 307 15.75 -16.05 -13.90
C PRO A 307 14.49 -16.86 -13.55
N ALA A 308 14.30 -17.16 -12.26
CA ALA A 308 13.10 -17.88 -11.80
C ALA A 308 11.86 -17.00 -11.91
N LEU A 309 11.91 -15.74 -11.46
CA LEU A 309 10.78 -14.78 -11.56
C LEU A 309 10.36 -14.58 -13.02
N VAL A 310 11.32 -14.43 -13.94
CA VAL A 310 11.05 -14.31 -15.37
C VAL A 310 10.41 -15.57 -15.94
N ALA A 311 10.97 -16.74 -15.61
CA ALA A 311 10.45 -18.02 -16.10
C ALA A 311 9.02 -18.33 -15.61
N LEU A 312 8.69 -17.90 -14.38
CA LEU A 312 7.35 -18.04 -13.81
C LEU A 312 6.35 -17.02 -14.38
N GLY A 313 6.84 -15.90 -14.93
CA GLY A 313 6.01 -14.82 -15.47
C GLY A 313 5.22 -14.04 -14.40
N VAL A 314 5.57 -14.19 -13.13
CA VAL A 314 4.92 -13.53 -12.00
C VAL A 314 5.25 -12.03 -11.97
N THR A 315 4.43 -11.25 -11.28
CA THR A 315 4.63 -9.81 -11.14
C THR A 315 5.17 -9.46 -9.75
N VAL A 316 6.12 -8.53 -9.67
CA VAL A 316 6.57 -7.92 -8.41
C VAL A 316 5.87 -6.57 -8.22
N ILE A 317 5.19 -6.38 -7.08
CA ILE A 317 4.59 -5.10 -6.69
C ILE A 317 5.47 -4.49 -5.59
N THR A 318 6.30 -3.53 -5.99
CA THR A 318 7.32 -2.95 -5.10
C THR A 318 6.94 -1.56 -4.58
N GLN A 319 7.66 -1.07 -3.56
CA GLN A 319 7.42 0.22 -2.92
C GLN A 319 8.70 1.07 -2.94
N PRO A 320 9.05 1.68 -4.08
CA PRO A 320 10.27 2.49 -4.18
C PRO A 320 10.27 3.69 -3.23
N GLY A 321 9.10 4.15 -2.77
CA GLY A 321 8.95 5.19 -1.77
C GLY A 321 9.68 4.90 -0.46
N PHE A 322 9.80 3.64 -0.07
CA PHE A 322 10.49 3.26 1.16
C PHE A 322 11.99 3.57 1.17
N VAL A 323 12.61 3.74 0.01
CA VAL A 323 13.99 4.26 -0.05
C VAL A 323 14.07 5.67 0.51
N ALA A 324 13.14 6.54 0.14
CA ALA A 324 13.09 7.92 0.62
C ALA A 324 12.63 8.04 2.08
N GLU A 325 11.83 7.09 2.57
CA GLU A 325 11.27 7.13 3.92
C GLU A 325 12.16 6.39 4.95
N ARG A 326 12.78 5.27 4.55
CA ARG A 326 13.45 4.33 5.46
C ARG A 326 14.87 3.93 5.02
N GLY A 327 15.38 4.52 3.95
CA GLY A 327 16.66 4.11 3.35
C GLY A 327 17.85 4.19 4.29
N ASP A 328 17.91 5.19 5.19
CA ASP A 328 18.98 5.28 6.19
C ASP A 328 18.93 4.13 7.18
N ARG A 329 17.74 3.71 7.57
CA ARG A 329 17.52 2.54 8.43
C ARG A 329 17.94 1.25 7.73
N TYR A 330 17.55 1.05 6.47
CA TYR A 330 18.00 -0.12 5.69
C TYR A 330 19.51 -0.19 5.58
N ARG A 331 20.20 0.95 5.41
CA ARG A 331 21.66 1.02 5.37
C ARG A 331 22.31 0.69 6.72
N ALA A 332 21.62 0.89 7.82
CA ALA A 332 22.10 0.59 9.17
C ALA A 332 21.81 -0.85 9.61
N GLU A 333 20.65 -1.41 9.24
CA GLU A 333 20.14 -2.66 9.78
C GLU A 333 20.29 -3.85 8.82
N VAL A 334 20.23 -3.63 7.50
CA VAL A 334 20.37 -4.70 6.51
C VAL A 334 21.83 -5.02 6.27
N GLU A 335 22.15 -6.31 6.19
CA GLU A 335 23.51 -6.78 5.92
C GLU A 335 24.06 -6.18 4.62
N LYS A 336 25.37 -5.85 4.61
CA LYS A 336 25.97 -5.08 3.52
C LYS A 336 25.93 -5.77 2.17
N ASP A 337 25.94 -7.08 2.15
CA ASP A 337 25.86 -7.91 0.94
C ASP A 337 24.44 -7.99 0.39
N GLU A 338 23.41 -7.78 1.20
CA GLU A 338 22.02 -7.69 0.76
C GLU A 338 21.59 -6.28 0.35
N GLN A 339 22.30 -5.23 0.79
CA GLN A 339 21.93 -3.83 0.47
C GLN A 339 21.82 -3.54 -1.04
N PRO A 340 22.66 -4.11 -1.93
CA PRO A 340 22.47 -3.95 -3.39
C PRO A 340 21.18 -4.55 -3.93
N ASP A 341 20.56 -5.47 -3.18
CA ASP A 341 19.34 -6.19 -3.57
C ASP A 341 18.04 -5.50 -3.12
N LEU A 342 18.20 -4.38 -2.36
CA LEU A 342 17.08 -3.66 -1.77
C LEU A 342 16.29 -2.82 -2.78
N TRP A 343 14.98 -3.06 -2.79
CA TRP A 343 14.01 -2.27 -3.56
C TRP A 343 14.43 -2.07 -5.01
N ARG A 344 14.84 -3.15 -5.67
CA ARG A 344 15.28 -3.13 -7.06
C ARG A 344 14.13 -2.73 -7.98
N CYS A 345 14.40 -1.81 -8.89
CA CYS A 345 13.46 -1.42 -9.93
C CYS A 345 14.08 -1.60 -11.32
N ALA A 346 15.25 -0.98 -11.56
CA ALA A 346 15.90 -1.04 -12.88
C ALA A 346 16.33 -2.46 -13.21
N THR A 347 17.03 -3.15 -12.29
CA THR A 347 17.48 -4.53 -12.49
C THR A 347 16.34 -5.49 -12.78
N LEU A 348 15.21 -5.38 -12.09
CA LEU A 348 14.02 -6.22 -12.33
C LEU A 348 13.45 -5.98 -13.73
N LEU A 349 13.19 -4.72 -14.08
CA LEU A 349 12.61 -4.33 -15.37
C LEU A 349 13.55 -4.68 -16.54
N ASP A 350 14.85 -4.42 -16.40
CA ASP A 350 15.85 -4.71 -17.44
C ASP A 350 16.08 -6.23 -17.59
N GLY A 351 15.90 -6.97 -16.50
CA GLY A 351 15.92 -8.43 -16.49
C GLY A 351 14.65 -9.08 -17.06
N GLY A 352 13.64 -8.29 -17.41
CA GLY A 352 12.38 -8.79 -17.97
C GLY A 352 11.37 -9.29 -16.94
N VAL A 353 11.56 -8.97 -15.65
CA VAL A 353 10.56 -9.21 -14.61
C VAL A 353 9.43 -8.19 -14.77
N ARG A 354 8.20 -8.62 -14.61
CA ARG A 354 7.01 -7.76 -14.59
C ARG A 354 6.97 -7.00 -13.27
N VAL A 355 6.90 -5.67 -13.32
CA VAL A 355 6.94 -4.84 -12.11
C VAL A 355 5.82 -3.79 -12.14
N GLY A 356 5.09 -3.70 -11.05
CA GLY A 356 4.20 -2.60 -10.72
C GLY A 356 4.62 -1.98 -9.39
N ALA A 357 4.03 -0.85 -9.02
CA ALA A 357 4.30 -0.23 -7.73
C ALA A 357 3.04 0.12 -6.95
N GLY A 358 3.19 0.18 -5.64
CA GLY A 358 2.22 0.70 -4.70
C GLY A 358 2.88 1.58 -3.64
N THR A 359 2.10 2.33 -2.91
CA THR A 359 2.59 3.18 -1.82
C THR A 359 2.70 2.44 -0.49
N ASP A 360 1.95 1.37 -0.35
CA ASP A 360 1.73 0.65 0.91
C ASP A 360 1.19 1.57 2.02
N ALA A 361 0.41 2.58 1.63
CA ALA A 361 -0.17 3.51 2.59
C ALA A 361 -1.14 2.78 3.56
N PRO A 362 -1.12 3.09 4.86
CA PRO A 362 -0.45 4.20 5.54
C PRO A 362 0.97 3.89 6.01
N TYR A 363 1.57 2.75 5.67
CA TYR A 363 2.94 2.39 6.08
C TYR A 363 4.01 3.14 5.27
N GLY A 364 3.63 3.72 4.15
CA GLY A 364 4.31 4.77 3.41
C GLY A 364 3.35 5.93 3.12
N PRO A 365 3.85 7.09 2.65
CA PRO A 365 2.99 8.19 2.22
C PRO A 365 2.04 7.78 1.10
N ALA A 366 0.76 8.14 1.19
CA ALA A 366 -0.24 7.90 0.15
C ALA A 366 -0.04 8.83 -1.05
N ASP A 367 1.15 8.79 -1.63
CA ASP A 367 1.58 9.71 -2.69
C ASP A 367 2.44 8.99 -3.74
N PRO A 368 1.84 8.52 -4.85
CA PRO A 368 2.58 7.88 -5.93
C PRO A 368 3.67 8.75 -6.54
N TRP A 369 3.52 10.09 -6.55
CA TRP A 369 4.52 10.99 -7.11
C TRP A 369 5.80 10.99 -6.27
N ARG A 370 5.67 10.93 -4.93
CA ARG A 370 6.83 10.74 -4.04
C ARG A 370 7.49 9.38 -4.26
N ALA A 371 6.70 8.32 -4.45
CA ALA A 371 7.23 6.99 -4.75
C ALA A 371 7.97 6.97 -6.10
N MET A 372 7.44 7.61 -7.13
CA MET A 372 8.11 7.79 -8.42
C MET A 372 9.39 8.61 -8.30
N ALA A 373 9.37 9.73 -7.57
CA ALA A 373 10.56 10.54 -7.31
C ALA A 373 11.64 9.71 -6.59
N ALA A 374 11.26 8.88 -5.62
CA ALA A 374 12.18 7.97 -4.94
C ALA A 374 12.78 6.91 -5.90
N ALA A 375 12.00 6.39 -6.86
CA ALA A 375 12.50 5.48 -7.88
C ALA A 375 13.51 6.17 -8.83
N VAL A 376 13.35 7.47 -9.09
CA VAL A 376 14.25 8.27 -9.94
C VAL A 376 15.51 8.69 -9.18
N ASP A 377 15.35 9.23 -7.97
CA ASP A 377 16.44 9.87 -7.22
C ASP A 377 17.20 8.91 -6.32
N ARG A 378 16.56 7.87 -5.82
CA ARG A 378 17.12 6.86 -4.91
C ARG A 378 17.81 7.48 -3.68
N ARG A 379 17.27 8.61 -3.19
CA ARG A 379 17.80 9.31 -2.02
C ARG A 379 17.09 8.88 -0.74
N THR A 380 17.89 8.60 0.28
CA THR A 380 17.42 8.36 1.65
C THR A 380 17.05 9.67 2.35
N PRO A 381 16.42 9.65 3.55
CA PRO A 381 16.12 10.86 4.31
C PRO A 381 17.35 11.75 4.57
N SER A 382 18.52 11.16 4.82
CA SER A 382 19.78 11.92 4.98
C SER A 382 20.37 12.44 3.66
N GLY A 383 19.75 12.15 2.52
CA GLY A 383 20.23 12.51 1.19
C GLY A 383 21.26 11.57 0.59
N ALA A 384 21.62 10.47 1.27
CA ALA A 384 22.50 9.45 0.72
C ALA A 384 21.82 8.71 -0.43
N ILE A 385 22.59 8.21 -1.38
CA ILE A 385 22.08 7.41 -2.49
C ILE A 385 22.08 5.94 -2.09
N MET A 386 20.96 5.23 -2.34
CA MET A 386 20.83 3.80 -2.10
C MET A 386 20.53 3.08 -3.41
N GLY A 387 21.51 2.33 -3.94
CA GLY A 387 21.40 1.63 -5.22
C GLY A 387 21.32 2.61 -6.41
N ASP A 388 22.43 3.27 -6.73
CA ASP A 388 22.50 4.24 -7.84
C ASP A 388 22.13 3.61 -9.19
N ASP A 389 22.50 2.34 -9.39
CA ASP A 389 22.21 1.55 -10.59
C ASP A 389 20.71 1.16 -10.70
N GLU A 390 19.93 1.33 -9.61
CA GLU A 390 18.51 1.02 -9.58
C GLU A 390 17.62 2.22 -9.91
N ARG A 391 18.20 3.35 -10.32
CA ARG A 391 17.46 4.54 -10.75
C ARG A 391 16.67 4.28 -12.02
N LEU A 392 15.44 4.79 -12.02
CA LEU A 392 14.60 4.78 -13.22
C LEU A 392 14.59 6.14 -13.92
N ALA A 393 14.44 6.13 -15.24
CA ALA A 393 14.00 7.33 -15.94
C ALA A 393 12.56 7.69 -15.51
N PRO A 394 12.19 9.00 -15.45
CA PRO A 394 10.87 9.43 -14.98
C PRO A 394 9.69 8.73 -15.65
N GLY A 395 9.74 8.52 -16.97
CA GLY A 395 8.68 7.80 -17.69
C GLY A 395 8.53 6.34 -17.23
N ARG A 396 9.63 5.64 -16.94
CA ARG A 396 9.58 4.27 -16.41
C ARG A 396 9.04 4.22 -14.98
N ALA A 397 9.35 5.23 -14.16
CA ALA A 397 8.78 5.34 -12.82
C ALA A 397 7.27 5.58 -12.85
N LEU A 398 6.80 6.40 -13.80
CA LEU A 398 5.37 6.62 -14.04
C LEU A 398 4.68 5.32 -14.51
N ASP A 399 5.29 4.57 -15.44
CA ASP A 399 4.72 3.33 -15.98
C ASP A 399 4.43 2.29 -14.88
N LEU A 400 5.13 2.31 -13.72
CA LEU A 400 4.87 1.42 -12.58
C LEU A 400 3.47 1.61 -11.97
N PHE A 401 2.84 2.77 -12.14
CA PHE A 401 1.50 3.10 -11.63
C PHE A 401 0.46 3.18 -12.74
N LEU A 402 0.82 2.86 -13.99
CA LEU A 402 -0.08 2.89 -15.13
C LEU A 402 -0.53 1.50 -15.60
N GLY A 403 -0.08 0.43 -14.96
CA GLY A 403 -0.58 -0.93 -15.22
C GLY A 403 -2.09 -1.03 -15.00
N ALA A 404 -2.74 -1.99 -15.64
CA ALA A 404 -4.13 -2.31 -15.34
C ALA A 404 -4.25 -2.98 -13.96
N ALA A 405 -5.40 -2.88 -13.30
CA ALA A 405 -5.62 -3.45 -11.97
C ALA A 405 -5.39 -4.97 -11.92
N ASP A 406 -5.77 -5.66 -12.98
CA ASP A 406 -5.63 -7.11 -13.18
C ASP A 406 -4.30 -7.52 -13.86
N ASP A 407 -3.54 -6.52 -14.34
CA ASP A 407 -2.23 -6.73 -14.99
C ASP A 407 -1.23 -5.62 -14.61
N PRO A 408 -0.87 -5.50 -13.32
CA PRO A 408 -0.10 -4.36 -12.80
C PRO A 408 1.31 -4.22 -13.40
N GLY A 409 1.96 -5.32 -13.79
CA GLY A 409 3.26 -5.33 -14.47
C GLY A 409 3.15 -5.43 -16.00
N GLY A 410 1.96 -5.25 -16.56
CA GLY A 410 1.68 -5.27 -17.99
C GLY A 410 1.96 -3.96 -18.70
N PRO A 411 1.51 -3.84 -19.97
CA PRO A 411 1.64 -2.60 -20.71
C PRO A 411 0.96 -1.44 -19.99
N PRO A 412 1.63 -0.27 -19.87
CA PRO A 412 1.03 0.87 -19.22
C PRO A 412 -0.14 1.41 -20.04
N ARG A 413 -1.21 1.82 -19.35
CA ARG A 413 -2.37 2.48 -19.95
C ARG A 413 -1.93 3.78 -20.61
N ARG A 414 -2.62 4.18 -21.70
CA ARG A 414 -2.33 5.38 -22.47
C ARG A 414 -3.60 6.20 -22.69
N VAL A 415 -3.41 7.50 -22.95
CA VAL A 415 -4.49 8.41 -23.34
C VAL A 415 -4.71 8.26 -24.82
N GLU A 416 -5.57 7.32 -25.21
CA GLU A 416 -5.84 6.99 -26.61
C GLU A 416 -7.31 6.70 -26.86
N ALA A 417 -7.76 6.85 -28.10
CA ALA A 417 -9.15 6.60 -28.45
C ALA A 417 -9.54 5.13 -28.18
N GLY A 418 -10.68 4.93 -27.52
CA GLY A 418 -11.19 3.63 -27.11
C GLY A 418 -10.79 3.22 -25.69
N ALA A 419 -9.82 3.89 -25.07
CA ALA A 419 -9.45 3.63 -23.66
C ALA A 419 -10.51 4.17 -22.69
N SER A 420 -10.50 3.68 -21.44
CA SER A 420 -11.27 4.24 -20.34
C SER A 420 -10.85 5.68 -20.09
N ALA A 421 -11.80 6.54 -19.75
CA ALA A 421 -11.55 7.93 -19.42
C ALA A 421 -11.19 8.15 -17.95
N ASP A 422 -10.53 7.17 -17.31
CA ASP A 422 -9.86 7.35 -16.04
C ASP A 422 -8.62 8.20 -16.25
N LEU A 423 -8.72 9.48 -16.00
CA LEU A 423 -7.71 10.46 -16.33
C LEU A 423 -7.32 11.29 -15.11
N CYS A 424 -6.07 11.75 -15.09
CA CYS A 424 -5.63 12.84 -14.23
C CYS A 424 -5.00 13.97 -15.06
N VAL A 425 -5.11 15.19 -14.54
CA VAL A 425 -4.53 16.40 -15.14
C VAL A 425 -3.63 17.05 -14.09
N LEU A 426 -2.39 17.38 -14.50
CA LEU A 426 -1.36 17.97 -13.64
C LEU A 426 -1.10 19.41 -14.02
#